data_5c71162c9ca5acfc4093e629658058e1
#
_entry.id   5c71162c9ca5acfc4093e629658058e1
#
_cell.length_a   1.000
_cell.length_b   1.000
_cell.length_c   1.000
_cell.angle_alpha   90.00
_cell.angle_beta   90.00
_cell.angle_gamma   90.00
#
_symmetry.space_group_name_H-M   'P 1'
#
loop_
_entity.id
_entity.type
_entity.pdbx_description
1 polymer ?
#
loop_
_entity_poly.entity_id
_entity_poly.type
_entity_poly.pdbx_seq_one_letter_code
_entity_poly.pdbx_strand_id
1 'polypeptide(L)'
;MRGFVGLTLVVLLAAGCSATVAEVMRTQASGGGTRETYEVTPEQARSIAQTVLLREGFDTIEEHRAEGYLLATSPVSVWSGGTLAGVWFAPVGTDQSAVTIVTRRRQNPALAVWLTDDILHRRLKEAVAASKAGKPIP
;
A
#
# COMPACT_ATOMS: atom_id res chain seq x y z
N MET A 1 -49.52 -25.83 26.29
CA MET A 1 -48.77 -24.65 25.86
C MET A 1 -47.29 -24.97 25.97
N ARG A 2 -46.64 -25.12 24.90
CA ARG A 2 -45.22 -25.43 24.89
C ARG A 2 -44.49 -24.20 24.34
N GLY A 3 -43.78 -23.47 25.20
CA GLY A 3 -42.97 -22.37 24.83
C GLY A 3 -41.71 -22.82 24.12
N PHE A 4 -41.57 -22.49 22.85
CA PHE A 4 -40.30 -22.58 22.15
C PHE A 4 -39.43 -21.47 22.63
N VAL A 5 -38.43 -21.80 23.45
CA VAL A 5 -37.33 -20.90 23.74
C VAL A 5 -36.42 -20.94 22.54
N GLY A 6 -36.58 -19.95 21.66
CA GLY A 6 -35.69 -19.73 20.55
C GLY A 6 -34.31 -19.32 21.08
N LEU A 7 -33.36 -20.24 21.04
CA LEU A 7 -31.97 -19.95 21.32
C LEU A 7 -31.42 -19.17 20.11
N THR A 8 -31.50 -17.85 20.22
CA THR A 8 -30.85 -16.96 19.22
C THR A 8 -29.35 -17.05 19.43
N LEU A 9 -28.71 -17.87 18.63
CA LEU A 9 -27.25 -17.96 18.55
C LEU A 9 -26.74 -16.65 17.92
N VAL A 10 -26.37 -15.69 18.74
CA VAL A 10 -25.66 -14.51 18.28
C VAL A 10 -24.24 -14.94 17.93
N VAL A 11 -24.01 -15.22 16.66
CA VAL A 11 -22.68 -15.39 16.12
C VAL A 11 -22.04 -14.01 16.09
N LEU A 12 -21.32 -13.68 17.15
CA LEU A 12 -20.38 -12.57 17.15
C LEU A 12 -19.28 -12.93 16.14
N LEU A 13 -19.45 -12.47 14.91
CA LEU A 13 -18.37 -12.39 13.94
C LEU A 13 -17.34 -11.42 14.52
N ALA A 14 -16.37 -11.97 15.23
CA ALA A 14 -15.15 -11.24 15.53
C ALA A 14 -14.51 -10.88 14.19
N ALA A 15 -14.81 -9.68 13.69
CA ALA A 15 -14.10 -9.08 12.59
C ALA A 15 -12.66 -8.91 13.06
N GLY A 16 -11.80 -9.86 12.72
CA GLY A 16 -10.37 -9.78 13.01
C GLY A 16 -9.83 -8.45 12.45
N CYS A 17 -9.04 -7.73 13.25
CA CYS A 17 -8.42 -6.45 12.88
C CYS A 17 -7.30 -6.65 11.85
N SER A 18 -7.54 -7.37 10.75
CA SER A 18 -6.63 -7.46 9.63
C SER A 18 -6.99 -6.41 8.59
N ALA A 19 -5.98 -5.64 8.14
CA ALA A 19 -6.16 -4.69 7.06
C ALA A 19 -6.56 -5.41 5.77
N THR A 20 -7.54 -4.88 5.07
CA THR A 20 -8.06 -5.42 3.82
C THR A 20 -7.74 -4.50 2.64
N VAL A 21 -7.70 -5.07 1.44
CA VAL A 21 -7.61 -4.30 0.20
C VAL A 21 -8.73 -3.27 0.13
N ALA A 22 -9.94 -3.63 0.56
CA ALA A 22 -11.08 -2.72 0.56
C ALA A 22 -10.84 -1.47 1.42
N GLU A 23 -10.13 -1.59 2.55
CA GLU A 23 -9.77 -0.43 3.38
C GLU A 23 -8.78 0.49 2.69
N VAL A 24 -7.78 -0.08 2.03
CA VAL A 24 -6.80 0.69 1.24
C VAL A 24 -7.49 1.45 0.12
N MET A 25 -8.35 0.79 -0.63
CA MET A 25 -9.11 1.40 -1.71
C MET A 25 -10.06 2.50 -1.20
N ARG A 26 -10.75 2.25 -0.10
CA ARG A 26 -11.66 3.22 0.51
C ARG A 26 -10.91 4.45 1.04
N THR A 27 -9.76 4.25 1.65
CA THR A 27 -8.92 5.35 2.14
C THR A 27 -8.49 6.25 1.00
N GLN A 28 -8.02 5.68 -0.09
CA GLN A 28 -7.62 6.45 -1.27
C GLN A 28 -8.83 7.21 -1.87
N ALA A 29 -9.97 6.54 -2.02
CA ALA A 29 -11.18 7.14 -2.60
C ALA A 29 -11.71 8.31 -1.76
N SER A 30 -11.49 8.31 -0.45
CA SER A 30 -11.87 9.40 0.45
C SER A 30 -10.80 10.50 0.59
N GLY A 31 -9.74 10.48 -0.21
CA GLY A 31 -8.66 11.45 -0.20
C GLY A 31 -7.59 11.21 0.86
N GLY A 32 -7.58 10.02 1.47
CA GLY A 32 -6.55 9.63 2.43
C GLY A 32 -5.25 9.16 1.76
N GLY A 33 -4.26 8.89 2.59
CA GLY A 33 -2.91 8.58 2.14
C GLY A 33 -2.06 9.83 1.96
N THR A 34 -0.84 9.63 1.50
CA THR A 34 0.11 10.71 1.25
C THR A 34 0.36 10.85 -0.23
N ARG A 35 0.18 12.06 -0.75
CA ARG A 35 0.37 12.38 -2.16
C ARG A 35 1.58 13.30 -2.34
N GLU A 36 2.47 12.93 -3.24
CA GLU A 36 3.61 13.76 -3.63
C GLU A 36 3.77 13.76 -5.15
N THR A 37 4.35 14.84 -5.67
CA THR A 37 4.62 14.99 -7.10
C THR A 37 6.10 14.70 -7.38
N TYR A 38 6.34 13.94 -8.46
CA TYR A 38 7.66 13.54 -8.92
C TYR A 38 7.88 14.00 -10.36
N GLU A 39 9.12 14.39 -10.68
CA GLU A 39 9.50 14.83 -12.02
C GLU A 39 9.86 13.64 -12.93
N VAL A 40 8.95 12.72 -13.04
CA VAL A 40 8.98 11.56 -13.94
C VAL A 40 7.58 11.30 -14.46
N THR A 41 7.46 10.64 -15.62
CA THR A 41 6.15 10.24 -16.15
C THR A 41 5.48 9.19 -15.24
N PRO A 42 4.15 9.04 -15.29
CA PRO A 42 3.46 7.99 -14.53
C PRO A 42 4.01 6.59 -14.79
N GLU A 43 4.39 6.29 -16.02
CA GLU A 43 4.97 5.00 -16.38
C GLU A 43 6.35 4.79 -15.75
N GLN A 44 7.20 5.82 -15.77
CA GLN A 44 8.49 5.78 -15.08
C GLN A 44 8.32 5.66 -13.58
N ALA A 45 7.40 6.42 -13.00
CA ALA A 45 7.09 6.36 -11.57
C ALA A 45 6.64 4.95 -11.16
N ARG A 46 5.79 4.31 -11.97
CA ARG A 46 5.33 2.94 -11.72
C ARG A 46 6.49 1.95 -11.73
N SER A 47 7.33 2.00 -12.74
CA SER A 47 8.49 1.10 -12.86
C SER A 47 9.45 1.27 -11.67
N ILE A 48 9.74 2.50 -11.29
CA ILE A 48 10.61 2.80 -10.14
C ILE A 48 9.95 2.32 -8.84
N ALA A 49 8.65 2.57 -8.67
CA ALA A 49 7.91 2.14 -7.49
C ALA A 49 7.90 0.62 -7.32
N GLN A 50 7.76 -0.14 -8.40
CA GLN A 50 7.86 -1.61 -8.34
C GLN A 50 9.23 -2.05 -7.82
N THR A 51 10.30 -1.45 -8.28
CA THR A 51 11.66 -1.75 -7.82
C THR A 51 11.81 -1.41 -6.33
N VAL A 52 11.32 -0.25 -5.90
CA VAL A 52 11.35 0.16 -4.50
C VAL A 52 10.57 -0.83 -3.62
N LEU A 53 9.36 -1.19 -4.02
CA LEU A 53 8.53 -2.13 -3.27
C LEU A 53 9.20 -3.50 -3.11
N LEU A 54 9.80 -4.03 -4.18
CA LEU A 54 10.55 -5.29 -4.12
C LEU A 54 11.73 -5.19 -3.15
N ARG A 55 12.47 -4.08 -3.16
CA ARG A 55 13.60 -3.86 -2.27
C ARG A 55 13.19 -3.69 -0.81
N GLU A 56 12.03 -3.13 -0.55
CA GLU A 56 11.48 -2.99 0.80
C GLU A 56 10.79 -4.27 1.31
N GLY A 57 10.86 -5.37 0.56
CA GLY A 57 10.40 -6.68 1.01
C GLY A 57 8.96 -7.03 0.66
N PHE A 58 8.31 -6.27 -0.23
CA PHE A 58 7.02 -6.67 -0.77
C PHE A 58 7.24 -7.84 -1.74
N ASP A 59 6.63 -8.97 -1.46
CA ASP A 59 6.78 -10.19 -2.25
C ASP A 59 5.66 -10.41 -3.26
N THR A 60 4.54 -9.72 -3.08
CA THR A 60 3.39 -9.79 -3.98
C THR A 60 3.04 -8.39 -4.45
N ILE A 61 3.10 -8.18 -5.75
CA ILE A 61 2.72 -6.91 -6.38
C ILE A 61 1.73 -7.20 -7.49
N GLU A 62 0.52 -6.67 -7.33
CA GLU A 62 -0.52 -6.71 -8.36
C GLU A 62 -0.55 -5.39 -9.13
N GLU A 63 -0.36 -5.47 -10.42
CA GLU A 63 -0.37 -4.31 -11.30
C GLU A 63 -1.76 -4.12 -11.93
N HIS A 64 -2.42 -3.02 -11.58
CA HIS A 64 -3.69 -2.60 -12.15
C HIS A 64 -3.46 -1.43 -13.10
N ARG A 65 -2.86 -1.74 -14.24
CA ARG A 65 -2.35 -0.74 -15.19
C ARG A 65 -3.46 0.13 -15.79
N ALA A 66 -4.59 -0.45 -16.12
CA ALA A 66 -5.73 0.28 -16.68
C ALA A 66 -6.31 1.30 -15.69
N GLU A 67 -6.32 0.97 -14.40
CA GLU A 67 -6.82 1.82 -13.31
C GLU A 67 -5.74 2.72 -12.71
N GLY A 68 -4.48 2.52 -13.10
CA GLY A 68 -3.36 3.39 -12.70
C GLY A 68 -2.83 3.17 -11.30
N TYR A 69 -2.88 1.96 -10.75
CA TYR A 69 -2.35 1.68 -9.42
C TYR A 69 -1.67 0.32 -9.29
N LEU A 70 -0.90 0.18 -8.22
CA LEU A 70 -0.30 -1.08 -7.76
C LEU A 70 -0.87 -1.43 -6.38
N LEU A 71 -1.11 -2.71 -6.15
CA LEU A 71 -1.34 -3.26 -4.81
C LEU A 71 -0.15 -4.14 -4.44
N ALA A 72 0.46 -3.86 -3.31
CA ALA A 72 1.63 -4.59 -2.84
C ALA A 72 1.40 -5.12 -1.43
N THR A 73 1.87 -6.33 -1.20
CA THR A 73 1.73 -7.01 0.08
C THR A 73 3.11 -7.50 0.53
N SER A 74 3.49 -7.16 1.75
CA SER A 74 4.67 -7.75 2.40
C SER A 74 4.25 -8.83 3.39
N PRO A 75 5.09 -9.87 3.60
CA PRO A 75 4.75 -10.97 4.49
C PRO A 75 4.74 -10.54 5.95
N VAL A 76 3.90 -11.21 6.73
CA VAL A 76 3.96 -11.15 8.19
C VAL A 76 5.07 -12.07 8.68
N SER A 77 5.94 -11.57 9.54
CA SER A 77 7.02 -12.32 10.17
C SER A 77 7.08 -12.06 11.67
N VAL A 78 7.96 -12.74 12.37
CA VAL A 78 8.21 -12.50 13.81
C VAL A 78 8.63 -11.04 14.07
N TRP A 79 9.28 -10.42 13.10
CA TRP A 79 9.82 -9.06 13.20
C TRP A 79 8.99 -8.00 12.50
N SER A 80 8.03 -8.42 11.68
CA SER A 80 7.21 -7.50 10.87
C SER A 80 5.74 -7.88 10.92
N GLY A 81 4.89 -6.91 11.19
CA GLY A 81 3.43 -7.07 11.09
C GLY A 81 2.92 -7.20 9.66
N GLY A 82 3.81 -7.10 8.68
CA GLY A 82 3.45 -7.03 7.28
C GLY A 82 2.78 -5.71 6.90
N THR A 83 2.85 -5.36 5.63
CA THR A 83 2.25 -4.13 5.11
C THR A 83 1.44 -4.43 3.86
N LEU A 84 0.28 -3.82 3.77
CA LEU A 84 -0.51 -3.73 2.55
C LEU A 84 -0.40 -2.30 2.05
N ALA A 85 0.08 -2.11 0.83
CA ALA A 85 0.26 -0.80 0.22
C ALA A 85 -0.51 -0.69 -1.09
N GLY A 86 -1.19 0.43 -1.27
CA GLY A 86 -1.72 0.86 -2.56
C GLY A 86 -0.93 2.06 -3.05
N VAL A 87 -0.56 2.07 -4.32
CA VAL A 87 0.21 3.15 -4.94
C VAL A 87 -0.49 3.56 -6.22
N TRP A 88 -0.97 4.78 -6.28
CA TRP A 88 -1.67 5.36 -7.43
C TRP A 88 -0.80 6.37 -8.16
N PHE A 89 -0.87 6.33 -9.48
CA PHE A 89 -0.09 7.20 -10.37
C PHE A 89 -1.05 8.00 -11.24
N ALA A 90 -0.91 9.32 -11.22
CA ALA A 90 -1.68 10.22 -12.06
C ALA A 90 -0.76 11.20 -12.77
N PRO A 91 -0.99 11.50 -14.06
CA PRO A 91 -0.21 12.50 -14.77
C PRO A 91 -0.46 13.90 -14.20
N VAL A 92 0.62 14.69 -14.11
CA VAL A 92 0.58 16.12 -13.78
C VAL A 92 1.40 16.83 -14.85
N GLY A 93 0.77 17.34 -15.88
CA GLY A 93 1.48 17.86 -17.05
C GLY A 93 2.13 16.74 -17.88
N THR A 94 3.19 17.05 -18.63
CA THR A 94 3.84 16.12 -19.57
C THR A 94 4.86 15.20 -18.94
N ASP A 95 5.67 15.71 -18.00
CA ASP A 95 6.83 14.99 -17.45
C ASP A 95 6.79 14.83 -15.94
N GLN A 96 5.61 14.99 -15.35
CA GLN A 96 5.41 14.87 -13.90
C GLN A 96 4.28 13.90 -13.59
N SER A 97 4.37 13.31 -12.43
CA SER A 97 3.32 12.44 -11.90
C SER A 97 3.05 12.72 -10.42
N ALA A 98 1.80 12.65 -10.05
CA ALA A 98 1.39 12.61 -8.66
C ALA A 98 1.30 11.13 -8.23
N VAL A 99 1.96 10.81 -7.14
CA VAL A 99 1.95 9.46 -6.56
C VAL A 99 1.27 9.54 -5.21
N THR A 100 0.18 8.79 -5.06
CA THR A 100 -0.53 8.65 -3.79
C THR A 100 -0.24 7.27 -3.22
N ILE A 101 0.22 7.22 -1.97
CA ILE A 101 0.51 5.97 -1.27
C ILE A 101 -0.40 5.85 -0.06
N VAL A 102 -1.05 4.71 0.07
CA VAL A 102 -1.84 4.32 1.25
C VAL A 102 -1.24 3.04 1.79
N THR A 103 -0.86 3.03 3.06
CA THR A 103 -0.34 1.83 3.72
C THR A 103 -1.23 1.43 4.88
N ARG A 104 -1.33 0.13 5.10
CA ARG A 104 -2.00 -0.45 6.26
C ARG A 104 -1.17 -1.60 6.81
N ARG A 105 -1.13 -1.71 8.11
CA ARG A 105 -0.51 -2.83 8.80
C ARG A 105 -1.41 -4.06 8.66
N ARG A 106 -0.84 -5.20 8.25
CA ARG A 106 -1.60 -6.45 8.09
C ARG A 106 -1.96 -7.07 9.44
N GLN A 107 -1.01 -7.07 10.38
CA GLN A 107 -1.22 -7.50 11.76
C GLN A 107 -0.60 -6.47 12.70
N ASN A 108 -1.05 -6.45 13.93
CA ASN A 108 -0.60 -5.49 14.93
C ASN A 108 0.05 -6.19 16.15
N PRO A 109 1.20 -6.87 15.99
CA PRO A 109 1.98 -7.32 17.15
C PRO A 109 2.64 -6.12 17.82
N ALA A 110 2.78 -6.17 19.15
CA ALA A 110 3.19 -5.04 19.98
C ALA A 110 4.58 -4.45 19.64
N LEU A 111 5.45 -5.20 18.98
CA LEU A 111 6.81 -4.80 18.63
C LEU A 111 7.08 -4.77 17.12
N ALA A 112 6.05 -4.88 16.28
CA ALA A 112 6.25 -4.94 14.85
C ALA A 112 6.62 -3.59 14.27
N VAL A 113 7.68 -3.59 13.46
CA VAL A 113 7.98 -2.50 12.52
C VAL A 113 7.14 -2.69 11.27
N TRP A 114 6.64 -1.61 10.70
CA TRP A 114 5.92 -1.63 9.44
C TRP A 114 6.28 -0.40 8.60
N LEU A 115 6.11 -0.54 7.29
CA LEU A 115 6.41 0.52 6.36
C LEU A 115 5.23 1.48 6.27
N THR A 116 5.49 2.74 6.51
CA THR A 116 4.51 3.82 6.36
C THR A 116 4.59 4.43 4.97
N ASP A 117 3.53 5.13 4.56
CA ASP A 117 3.50 5.89 3.31
C ASP A 117 4.64 6.92 3.22
N ASP A 118 4.98 7.59 4.33
CA ASP A 118 6.10 8.53 4.38
C ASP A 118 7.46 7.86 4.11
N ILE A 119 7.67 6.68 4.66
CA ILE A 119 8.89 5.90 4.42
C ILE A 119 8.98 5.51 2.94
N LEU A 120 7.88 5.03 2.37
CA LEU A 120 7.83 4.65 0.96
C LEU A 120 8.05 5.85 0.04
N HIS A 121 7.47 7.00 0.34
CA HIS A 121 7.73 8.22 -0.42
C HIS A 121 9.20 8.64 -0.35
N ARG A 122 9.82 8.56 0.81
CA ARG A 122 11.24 8.85 0.96
C ARG A 122 12.10 7.93 0.09
N ARG A 123 11.82 6.63 0.12
CA ARG A 123 12.51 5.65 -0.72
C ARG A 123 12.28 5.90 -2.21
N LEU A 124 11.07 6.28 -2.57
CA LEU A 124 10.73 6.62 -3.95
C LEU A 124 11.47 7.86 -4.42
N LYS A 125 11.60 8.89 -3.59
CA LYS A 125 12.42 10.09 -3.91
C LYS A 125 13.88 9.74 -4.16
N GLU A 126 14.47 8.93 -3.31
CA GLU A 126 15.85 8.47 -3.47
C GLU A 126 16.01 7.68 -4.79
N ALA A 127 15.05 6.81 -5.09
CA ALA A 127 15.05 6.00 -6.31
C ALA A 127 14.88 6.84 -7.57
N VAL A 128 13.99 7.82 -7.57
CA VAL A 128 13.81 8.76 -8.69
C VAL A 128 15.09 9.56 -8.93
N ALA A 129 15.71 10.09 -7.89
CA ALA A 129 16.96 10.83 -7.99
C ALA A 129 18.09 9.94 -8.56
N ALA A 130 18.21 8.71 -8.10
CA ALA A 130 19.18 7.74 -8.61
C ALA A 130 18.93 7.42 -10.08
N SER A 131 17.69 7.17 -10.46
CA SER A 131 17.30 6.89 -11.84
C SER A 131 17.64 8.04 -12.78
N LYS A 132 17.37 9.28 -12.38
CA LYS A 132 17.70 10.49 -13.16
C LYS A 132 19.21 10.70 -13.30
N ALA A 133 19.99 10.29 -12.32
CA ALA A 133 21.45 10.37 -12.33
C ALA A 133 22.11 9.18 -13.08
N GLY A 134 21.33 8.23 -13.61
CA GLY A 134 21.84 7.01 -14.23
C GLY A 134 22.51 6.05 -13.25
N LYS A 135 22.18 6.15 -11.96
CA LYS A 135 22.72 5.29 -10.90
C LYS A 135 21.74 4.17 -10.56
N PRO A 136 22.24 3.04 -10.02
CA PRO A 136 21.36 1.99 -9.51
C PRO A 136 20.42 2.52 -8.43
N ILE A 137 19.19 2.02 -8.41
CA ILE A 137 18.23 2.32 -7.35
C ILE A 137 18.72 1.66 -6.05
N PRO A 138 18.84 2.40 -4.96
CA PRO A 138 19.34 1.89 -3.68
C PRO A 138 18.43 0.88 -3.01
#